data_cfc5ffbb48249944ab09a668c448c42f
#
_entry.id   cfc5ffbb48249944ab09a668c448c42f
#
_cell.length_a   1.000
_cell.length_b   1.000
_cell.length_c   1.000
_cell.angle_alpha   90.00
_cell.angle_beta   90.00
_cell.angle_gamma   90.00
#
_symmetry.space_group_name_H-M   'P 1'
#
loop_
_entity.id
_entity.type
_entity.pdbx_description
1 polymer ?
#
loop_
_entity_poly.entity_id
_entity_poly.type
_entity_poly.pdbx_seq_one_letter_code
_entity_poly.pdbx_strand_id
1 'polypeptide(L)'
;MAETYLGNPNLKAVGQNVEWTEESIKEYKKCWEDPEHFIQNYVRVVHVDKGLISFDMYPYQKKMINTFINDRFVICKMPRQTGKSTTIISFLLHYILFNESVNCAILANKLATARELL
;
A
#
# COMPACT_ATOMS: atom_id res chain seq x y z
N MET A 1 -19.25 -1.53 21.99
CA MET A 1 -18.65 -1.92 20.69
C MET A 1 -18.49 -0.67 19.84
N ALA A 2 -17.37 -0.51 19.19
CA ALA A 2 -17.22 0.55 18.21
C ALA A 2 -18.16 0.27 17.03
N GLU A 3 -18.98 1.26 16.67
CA GLU A 3 -19.82 1.15 15.48
C GLU A 3 -18.95 1.03 14.24
N THR A 4 -19.35 0.17 13.32
CA THR A 4 -18.64 -0.09 12.07
C THR A 4 -19.45 0.40 10.88
N TYR A 5 -18.79 0.83 9.82
CA TYR A 5 -19.49 1.26 8.60
C TYR A 5 -20.03 0.04 7.85
N LEU A 6 -21.35 -0.02 7.69
CA LEU A 6 -22.06 -1.11 7.01
C LEU A 6 -21.71 -2.52 7.51
N GLY A 7 -21.38 -2.66 8.80
CA GLY A 7 -21.01 -3.96 9.38
C GLY A 7 -19.60 -4.45 9.04
N ASN A 8 -18.77 -3.65 8.36
CA ASN A 8 -17.40 -4.01 8.08
C ASN A 8 -16.50 -3.72 9.29
N PRO A 9 -15.91 -4.74 9.93
CA PRO A 9 -15.11 -4.57 11.16
C PRO A 9 -13.83 -3.74 10.94
N ASN A 10 -13.41 -3.57 9.69
CA ASN A 10 -12.20 -2.82 9.36
C ASN A 10 -12.47 -1.32 9.09
N LEU A 11 -13.73 -0.92 9.03
CA LEU A 11 -14.13 0.45 8.77
C LEU A 11 -14.90 1.02 9.97
N LYS A 12 -14.50 2.20 10.43
CA LYS A 12 -15.21 2.94 11.47
C LYS A 12 -16.43 3.66 10.88
N ALA A 13 -17.50 3.77 11.66
CA ALA A 13 -18.63 4.59 11.29
C ALA A 13 -18.26 6.08 11.22
N VAL A 14 -19.05 6.85 10.45
CA VAL A 14 -18.87 8.30 10.34
C VAL A 14 -19.07 8.97 11.70
N GLY A 15 -18.20 9.92 12.03
CA GLY A 15 -18.28 10.69 13.28
C GLY A 15 -17.60 10.05 14.49
N GLN A 16 -16.93 8.91 14.33
CA GLN A 16 -16.11 8.36 15.40
C GLN A 16 -14.77 9.11 15.50
N ASN A 17 -14.52 9.68 16.67
CA ASN A 17 -13.24 10.30 16.96
C ASN A 17 -12.15 9.24 17.16
N VAL A 18 -11.00 9.48 16.59
CA VAL A 18 -9.79 8.70 16.84
C VAL A 18 -8.96 9.43 17.88
N GLU A 19 -8.75 8.80 19.03
CA GLU A 19 -7.82 9.33 20.00
C GLU A 19 -6.38 9.09 19.52
N TRP A 20 -5.67 10.18 19.28
CA TRP A 20 -4.28 10.13 18.89
C TRP A 20 -3.39 10.12 20.12
N THR A 21 -2.67 9.04 20.34
CA THR A 21 -1.60 8.97 21.33
C THR A 21 -0.28 9.46 20.74
N GLU A 22 0.66 9.87 21.59
CA GLU A 22 2.00 10.27 21.12
C GLU A 22 2.69 9.17 20.31
N GLU A 23 2.49 7.93 20.70
CA GLU A 23 3.04 6.76 20.00
C GLU A 23 2.43 6.59 18.60
N SER A 24 1.10 6.74 18.48
CA SER A 24 0.41 6.64 17.19
C SER A 24 0.79 7.78 16.24
N ILE A 25 1.04 8.98 16.75
CA ILE A 25 1.52 10.11 15.95
C ILE A 25 2.95 9.86 15.45
N LYS A 26 3.84 9.34 16.29
CA LYS A 26 5.22 8.99 15.91
C LYS A 26 5.23 7.90 14.84
N GLU A 27 4.40 6.86 15.01
CA GLU A 27 4.29 5.78 14.03
C GLU A 27 3.71 6.27 12.70
N TYR A 28 2.67 7.11 12.74
CA TYR A 28 2.10 7.73 11.54
C TYR A 28 3.15 8.54 10.77
N LYS A 29 3.93 9.36 11.48
CA LYS A 29 5.01 10.15 10.89
C LYS A 29 6.08 9.26 10.25
N LYS A 30 6.47 8.17 10.91
CA LYS A 30 7.42 7.20 10.40
C LYS A 30 6.91 6.51 9.12
N CYS A 31 5.64 6.12 9.11
CA CYS A 31 5.00 5.56 7.92
C CYS A 31 4.94 6.54 6.76
N TRP A 32 4.71 7.82 7.05
CA TRP A 32 4.70 8.87 6.05
C TRP A 32 6.08 9.11 5.42
N GLU A 33 7.12 9.15 6.23
CA GLU A 33 8.50 9.40 5.79
C GLU A 33 9.14 8.20 5.08
N ASP A 34 8.75 6.97 5.46
CA ASP A 34 9.33 5.72 4.97
C ASP A 34 8.28 4.78 4.38
N PRO A 35 8.10 4.77 3.04
CA PRO A 35 7.19 3.84 2.37
C PRO A 35 7.52 2.37 2.61
N GLU A 36 8.80 2.03 2.74
CA GLU A 36 9.23 0.65 3.01
C GLU A 36 8.73 0.18 4.38
N HIS A 37 8.86 1.01 5.40
CA HIS A 37 8.34 0.73 6.74
C HIS A 37 6.83 0.51 6.74
N PHE A 38 6.09 1.39 6.05
CA PHE A 38 4.64 1.26 5.90
C PHE A 38 4.26 -0.06 5.23
N ILE A 39 4.88 -0.38 4.11
CA ILE A 39 4.56 -1.59 3.33
C ILE A 39 4.84 -2.85 4.15
N GLN A 40 5.98 -2.95 4.82
CA GLN A 40 6.35 -4.12 5.61
C GLN A 40 5.42 -4.36 6.80
N ASN A 41 4.93 -3.32 7.45
CA ASN A 41 4.18 -3.45 8.69
C ASN A 41 2.65 -3.43 8.49
N TYR A 42 2.16 -2.75 7.47
CA TYR A 42 0.72 -2.50 7.31
C TYR A 42 0.10 -3.11 6.06
N VAL A 43 0.90 -3.38 5.02
CA VAL A 43 0.39 -4.04 3.81
C VAL A 43 0.41 -5.55 3.99
N ARG A 44 -0.71 -6.18 3.65
CA ARG A 44 -0.85 -7.64 3.65
C ARG A 44 -1.12 -8.14 2.25
N VAL A 45 -0.57 -9.29 1.93
CA VAL A 45 -0.74 -9.95 0.63
C VAL A 45 -1.28 -11.34 0.81
N VAL A 46 -2.02 -11.82 -0.20
CA VAL A 46 -2.55 -13.18 -0.19
C VAL A 46 -1.48 -14.14 -0.71
N HIS A 47 -1.08 -15.06 0.14
CA HIS A 47 -0.20 -16.18 -0.23
C HIS A 47 -1.04 -17.42 -0.51
N VAL A 48 -0.67 -18.18 -1.53
CA VAL A 48 -1.45 -19.35 -2.00
C VAL A 48 -1.65 -20.38 -0.89
N ASP A 49 -0.61 -20.65 -0.09
CA ASP A 49 -0.66 -21.70 0.95
C ASP A 49 -0.93 -21.16 2.37
N LYS A 50 -0.60 -19.89 2.63
CA LYS A 50 -0.62 -19.30 3.98
C LYS A 50 -1.75 -18.30 4.20
N GLY A 51 -2.55 -18.01 3.17
CA GLY A 51 -3.58 -16.99 3.23
C GLY A 51 -3.02 -15.57 3.32
N LEU A 52 -3.64 -14.72 4.13
CA LEU A 52 -3.26 -13.32 4.27
C LEU A 52 -2.03 -13.17 5.18
N ILE A 53 -0.92 -12.77 4.61
CA ILE A 53 0.37 -12.58 5.32
C ILE A 53 0.89 -11.16 5.17
N SER A 54 1.79 -10.75 6.06
CA SER A 54 2.53 -9.48 5.92
C SER A 54 3.41 -9.51 4.67
N PHE A 55 3.53 -8.36 4.02
CA PHE A 55 4.34 -8.24 2.81
C PHE A 55 5.81 -8.08 3.16
N ASP A 56 6.52 -9.19 3.24
CA ASP A 56 7.96 -9.21 3.40
C ASP A 56 8.63 -9.07 2.03
N MET A 57 9.13 -7.87 1.75
CA MET A 57 9.67 -7.52 0.44
C MET A 57 11.07 -8.11 0.21
N TYR A 58 11.26 -8.67 -0.98
CA TYR A 58 12.60 -9.06 -1.45
C TYR A 58 13.48 -7.83 -1.70
N PRO A 59 14.82 -7.98 -1.67
CA PRO A 59 15.75 -6.86 -1.90
C PRO A 59 15.50 -6.08 -3.20
N TYR A 60 15.13 -6.76 -4.28
CA TYR A 60 14.82 -6.09 -5.55
C TYR A 60 13.52 -5.26 -5.50
N GLN A 61 12.51 -5.69 -4.70
CA GLN A 61 11.28 -4.93 -4.49
C GLN A 61 11.56 -3.66 -3.68
N LYS A 62 12.40 -3.74 -2.66
CA LYS A 62 12.87 -2.56 -1.91
C LYS A 62 13.61 -1.58 -2.83
N LYS A 63 14.46 -2.08 -3.72
CA LYS A 63 15.12 -1.27 -4.73
C LYS A 63 14.13 -0.59 -5.67
N MET A 64 13.06 -1.27 -6.08
CA MET A 64 11.98 -0.67 -6.87
C MET A 64 11.33 0.51 -6.13
N ILE A 65 10.95 0.34 -4.87
CA ILE A 65 10.35 1.40 -4.05
C ILE A 65 11.28 2.60 -3.96
N ASN A 66 12.55 2.40 -3.66
CA ASN A 66 13.54 3.47 -3.61
C ASN A 66 13.70 4.21 -4.96
N THR A 67 13.64 3.47 -6.06
CA THR A 67 13.69 4.06 -7.40
C THR A 67 12.44 4.93 -7.66
N PHE A 68 11.24 4.47 -7.26
CA PHE A 68 10.01 5.25 -7.41
C PHE A 68 10.02 6.54 -6.60
N ILE A 69 10.69 6.56 -5.46
CA ILE A 69 10.82 7.77 -4.62
C ILE A 69 11.77 8.78 -5.26
N ASN A 70 12.88 8.32 -5.82
CA ASN A 70 13.99 9.17 -6.26
C ASN A 70 13.88 9.62 -7.71
N ASP A 71 13.22 8.84 -8.57
CA ASP A 71 13.18 9.06 -10.01
C ASP A 71 11.76 9.38 -10.50
N ARG A 72 11.65 10.38 -11.36
CA ARG A 72 10.38 10.79 -11.93
C ARG A 72 9.81 9.79 -12.94
N PHE A 73 10.68 9.18 -13.74
CA PHE A 73 10.32 8.20 -14.76
C PHE A 73 11.06 6.90 -14.51
N VAL A 74 10.31 5.80 -14.38
CA VAL A 74 10.88 4.49 -14.06
C VAL A 74 10.32 3.43 -15.00
N ILE A 75 11.21 2.61 -15.54
CA ILE A 75 10.86 1.42 -16.31
C ILE A 75 11.40 0.19 -15.57
N CYS A 76 10.49 -0.69 -15.16
CA CYS A 76 10.85 -1.95 -14.51
C CYS A 76 10.72 -3.10 -15.51
N LYS A 77 11.87 -3.62 -15.98
CA LYS A 77 11.91 -4.82 -16.82
C LYS A 77 12.16 -6.03 -15.94
N MET A 78 11.12 -6.84 -15.73
CA MET A 78 11.16 -7.99 -14.82
C MET A 78 10.38 -9.18 -15.39
N PRO A 79 10.74 -10.42 -15.03
CA PRO A 79 9.98 -11.61 -15.40
C PRO A 79 8.54 -11.59 -14.86
N ARG A 80 7.72 -12.50 -15.33
CA ARG A 80 6.38 -12.73 -14.77
C ARG A 80 6.47 -13.33 -13.36
N GLN A 81 5.42 -13.10 -12.55
CA GLN A 81 5.28 -13.67 -11.20
C GLN A 81 6.41 -13.30 -10.22
N THR A 82 6.97 -12.12 -10.37
CA THR A 82 8.01 -11.59 -9.46
C THR A 82 7.48 -10.61 -8.42
N GLY A 83 6.14 -10.48 -8.31
CA GLY A 83 5.52 -9.57 -7.35
C GLY A 83 5.64 -8.09 -7.71
N LYS A 84 5.97 -7.75 -8.97
CA LYS A 84 6.10 -6.35 -9.41
C LYS A 84 4.80 -5.57 -9.28
N SER A 85 3.67 -6.14 -9.69
CA SER A 85 2.36 -5.48 -9.58
C SER A 85 1.98 -5.24 -8.13
N THR A 86 2.18 -6.22 -7.26
CA THR A 86 1.95 -6.10 -5.82
C THR A 86 2.81 -5.00 -5.20
N THR A 87 4.06 -4.90 -5.58
CA THR A 87 4.98 -3.86 -5.11
C THR A 87 4.54 -2.47 -5.57
N ILE A 88 4.17 -2.32 -6.84
CA ILE A 88 3.69 -1.05 -7.40
C ILE A 88 2.41 -0.60 -6.72
N ILE A 89 1.43 -1.49 -6.55
CA ILE A 89 0.16 -1.17 -5.90
C ILE A 89 0.38 -0.81 -4.42
N SER A 90 1.26 -1.50 -3.72
CA SER A 90 1.60 -1.17 -2.33
C SER A 90 2.23 0.22 -2.21
N PHE A 91 3.09 0.60 -3.15
CA PHE A 91 3.65 1.94 -3.23
C PHE A 91 2.59 3.00 -3.55
N LEU A 92 1.69 2.74 -4.51
CA LEU A 92 0.59 3.64 -4.84
C LEU A 92 -0.36 3.83 -3.66
N LEU A 93 -0.64 2.77 -2.91
CA LEU A 93 -1.44 2.84 -1.69
C LEU A 93 -0.82 3.80 -0.67
N HIS A 94 0.48 3.66 -0.40
CA HIS A 94 1.21 4.59 0.46
C HIS A 94 1.12 6.02 -0.08
N TYR A 95 1.36 6.20 -1.38
CA TYR A 95 1.37 7.51 -2.02
C TYR A 95 0.02 8.23 -1.89
N ILE A 96 -1.08 7.52 -2.11
CA ILE A 96 -2.43 8.07 -1.98
C ILE A 96 -2.79 8.39 -0.53
N LEU A 97 -2.41 7.54 0.42
CA LEU A 97 -2.75 7.73 1.83
C LEU A 97 -2.02 8.92 2.47
N PHE A 98 -0.79 9.18 2.07
CA PHE A 98 0.07 10.16 2.71
C PHE A 98 0.27 11.46 1.91
N ASN A 99 -0.38 11.60 0.75
CA ASN A 99 -0.34 12.84 -0.03
C ASN A 99 -1.76 13.31 -0.34
N GLU A 100 -2.01 14.58 -0.11
CA GLU A 100 -3.30 15.19 -0.38
C GLU A 100 -3.45 15.53 -1.87
N SER A 101 -4.69 15.44 -2.36
CA SER A 101 -5.06 15.89 -3.71
C SER A 101 -4.26 15.25 -4.86
N VAL A 102 -3.89 13.99 -4.72
CA VAL A 102 -3.19 13.23 -5.76
C VAL A 102 -4.15 12.34 -6.54
N ASN A 103 -3.89 12.19 -7.83
CA ASN A 103 -4.60 11.28 -8.70
C ASN A 103 -3.62 10.25 -9.26
N CYS A 104 -3.98 8.96 -9.15
CA CYS A 104 -3.22 7.86 -9.70
C CYS A 104 -4.00 7.18 -10.82
N ALA A 105 -3.34 6.86 -11.91
CA ALA A 105 -3.94 6.13 -13.03
C ALA A 105 -3.18 4.82 -13.28
N ILE A 106 -3.94 3.74 -13.43
CA ILE A 106 -3.42 2.40 -13.75
C ILE A 106 -3.88 2.05 -15.15
N LEU A 107 -2.91 1.78 -16.02
CA LEU A 107 -3.14 1.39 -17.41
C LEU A 107 -2.68 -0.05 -17.63
N ALA A 108 -3.49 -0.83 -18.30
CA ALA A 108 -3.16 -2.18 -18.69
C ALA A 108 -3.67 -2.46 -20.13
N ASN A 109 -3.30 -3.60 -20.68
CA ASN A 109 -3.76 -4.01 -22.02
C ASN A 109 -5.28 -4.24 -22.10
N LYS A 110 -5.93 -4.52 -20.97
CA LYS A 110 -7.39 -4.67 -20.83
C LYS A 110 -7.87 -3.95 -19.57
N LEU A 111 -9.08 -3.38 -19.64
CA LEU A 111 -9.72 -2.72 -18.52
C LEU A 111 -9.93 -3.67 -17.31
N ALA A 112 -10.29 -4.92 -17.57
CA ALA A 112 -10.47 -5.93 -16.53
C ALA A 112 -9.17 -6.13 -15.73
N THR A 113 -8.01 -6.23 -16.38
CA THR A 113 -6.70 -6.36 -15.73
C THR A 113 -6.35 -5.13 -14.91
N ALA A 114 -6.66 -3.93 -15.39
CA ALA A 114 -6.45 -2.71 -14.62
C ALA A 114 -7.34 -2.64 -13.37
N ARG A 115 -8.59 -3.11 -13.46
CA ARG A 115 -9.52 -3.16 -12.31
C ARG A 115 -9.12 -4.17 -11.24
N GLU A 116 -8.52 -5.29 -11.62
CA GLU A 116 -8.03 -6.31 -10.67
C GLU A 116 -6.90 -5.77 -9.77
N LEU A 117 -6.23 -4.70 -10.18
CA LEU A 117 -5.16 -4.06 -9.41
C LEU A 117 -5.67 -3.00 -8.42
N LEU A 118 -6.94 -2.65 -8.48
CA LEU A 118 -7.59 -1.71 -7.54
C LEU A 118 -8.17 -2.42 -6.32
#